data_dc025baff3315743f744525845dbbc82
#
_entry.id   dc025baff3315743f744525845dbbc82
#
_cell.length_a   1.000
_cell.length_b   1.000
_cell.length_c   1.000
_cell.angle_alpha   90.00
_cell.angle_beta   90.00
_cell.angle_gamma   90.00
#
_symmetry.space_group_name_H-M   'P 1'
#
loop_
_entity.id
_entity.type
_entity.pdbx_description
1 polymer ?
#
loop_
_entity_poly.entity_id
_entity_poly.type
_entity_poly.pdbx_seq_one_letter_code
_entity_poly.pdbx_strand_id
1 'polypeptide(L)'
;MAMNQIKGHNIYVGGILSVKNKAALARADISHVLSVLRLNPAEEKEKFSSYQHYSIGVDDVDDENLLEHFPAAIKFIQSGLDGGGGVLVHCAMGKSRSAAICIAYLLHRQPGALTPQSALALVRETRPLCEPNEGFMEQLNLYHEMGCPDEVTDHPSYKRWLYRRDVEESVACGRAPELKSVRFEDEQPVRSKEATGRTVEIKCRKCRTKLATSPFIIPHEEEKQNTAKSSATADCGHIFLHPLTWMRPSLFPSEGGADTNTDTTYGAHPDDAPLSGRLTCPNPICGSNVGKFAWQGLRCSCGGWVVPAIGLTKARVDIAEVNIAQGPRVNPAIRLPPGMRATAANDSGRGNL
;
A
#
# COMPACT_ATOMS: atom_id res chain seq x y z
N MET A 1 -2.22 30.90 21.98
CA MET A 1 -3.24 30.05 21.33
C MET A 1 -3.67 29.00 22.33
N ALA A 2 -4.97 28.73 22.44
CA ALA A 2 -5.50 27.79 23.41
C ALA A 2 -5.42 26.34 22.88
N MET A 3 -5.36 25.38 23.78
CA MET A 3 -5.74 24.01 23.47
C MET A 3 -7.26 23.89 23.49
N ASN A 4 -7.81 23.02 22.67
CA ASN A 4 -9.25 22.78 22.57
C ASN A 4 -9.55 21.33 22.88
N GLN A 5 -10.53 21.09 23.74
CA GLN A 5 -11.00 19.73 24.06
C GLN A 5 -11.85 19.18 22.91
N ILE A 6 -11.60 17.95 22.51
CA ILE A 6 -12.47 17.25 21.57
C ILE A 6 -13.74 16.86 22.30
N LYS A 7 -14.89 17.22 21.75
CA LYS A 7 -16.19 16.99 22.35
C LYS A 7 -16.42 15.52 22.73
N GLY A 8 -16.78 15.29 23.99
CA GLY A 8 -17.02 13.93 24.51
C GLY A 8 -15.77 13.12 24.86
N HIS A 9 -14.58 13.69 24.70
CA HIS A 9 -13.30 13.02 24.99
C HIS A 9 -12.42 13.91 25.89
N ASN A 10 -11.68 13.31 26.82
CA ASN A 10 -10.68 14.07 27.62
C ASN A 10 -9.34 14.22 26.86
N ILE A 11 -9.45 14.51 25.55
CA ILE A 11 -8.34 14.73 24.62
C ILE A 11 -8.37 16.19 24.18
N TYR A 12 -7.21 16.81 24.19
CA TYR A 12 -7.03 18.20 23.83
C TYR A 12 -6.09 18.31 22.65
N VAL A 13 -6.47 19.08 21.63
CA VAL A 13 -5.64 19.39 20.48
C VAL A 13 -5.10 20.81 20.60
N GLY A 14 -3.81 20.99 20.35
CA GLY A 14 -3.15 22.30 20.52
C GLY A 14 -1.90 22.50 19.68
N GLY A 15 -1.38 23.73 19.74
CA GLY A 15 -0.05 24.07 19.20
C GLY A 15 1.00 24.10 20.31
N ILE A 16 2.27 24.30 19.93
CA ILE A 16 3.40 24.36 20.89
C ILE A 16 3.22 25.38 22.02
N LEU A 17 2.51 26.48 21.77
CA LEU A 17 2.22 27.48 22.78
C LEU A 17 1.25 26.99 23.86
N SER A 18 0.46 25.94 23.61
CA SER A 18 -0.43 25.35 24.60
C SER A 18 0.36 24.76 25.77
N VAL A 19 1.53 24.19 25.50
CA VAL A 19 2.41 23.58 26.51
C VAL A 19 2.96 24.62 27.52
N LYS A 20 3.09 25.87 27.08
CA LYS A 20 3.57 26.97 27.95
C LYS A 20 2.52 27.42 28.96
N ASN A 21 1.24 27.15 28.73
CA ASN A 21 0.13 27.54 29.58
C ASN A 21 -0.13 26.51 30.69
N LYS A 22 0.75 26.43 31.68
CA LYS A 22 0.66 25.46 32.78
C LYS A 22 -0.65 25.55 33.56
N ALA A 23 -1.25 26.74 33.70
CA ALA A 23 -2.52 26.92 34.36
C ALA A 23 -3.69 26.29 33.58
N ALA A 24 -3.66 26.32 32.25
CA ALA A 24 -4.66 25.64 31.41
C ALA A 24 -4.47 24.14 31.46
N LEU A 25 -3.22 23.65 31.43
CA LEU A 25 -2.92 22.22 31.53
C LEU A 25 -3.40 21.64 32.88
N ALA A 26 -3.15 22.35 33.96
CA ALA A 26 -3.59 21.95 35.30
C ALA A 26 -5.12 21.94 35.43
N ARG A 27 -5.84 22.94 34.87
CA ARG A 27 -7.31 22.96 34.88
C ARG A 27 -7.95 21.83 34.08
N ALA A 28 -7.26 21.35 33.06
CA ALA A 28 -7.68 20.26 32.19
C ALA A 28 -7.18 18.90 32.70
N ASP A 29 -6.54 18.88 33.88
CA ASP A 29 -5.94 17.69 34.49
C ASP A 29 -5.07 16.88 33.50
N ILE A 30 -4.23 17.62 32.72
CA ILE A 30 -3.37 16.98 31.72
C ILE A 30 -2.29 16.17 32.42
N SER A 31 -2.32 14.87 32.24
CA SER A 31 -1.32 13.92 32.72
C SER A 31 -0.35 13.46 31.62
N HIS A 32 -0.83 13.43 30.38
CA HIS A 32 -0.10 12.93 29.21
C HIS A 32 0.01 14.00 28.14
N VAL A 33 1.20 14.13 27.54
CA VAL A 33 1.46 15.06 26.44
C VAL A 33 2.10 14.31 25.28
N LEU A 34 1.46 14.34 24.12
CA LEU A 34 1.95 13.79 22.87
C LEU A 34 2.38 14.91 21.95
N SER A 35 3.69 14.96 21.63
CA SER A 35 4.29 15.95 20.76
C SER A 35 4.52 15.37 19.36
N VAL A 36 3.90 15.98 18.34
CA VAL A 36 4.01 15.51 16.95
C VAL A 36 4.86 16.54 16.16
N LEU A 37 6.12 16.60 16.51
CA LEU A 37 7.13 17.48 15.88
C LEU A 37 8.52 17.08 16.36
N ARG A 38 9.54 17.45 15.60
CA ARG A 38 10.94 17.26 16.01
C ARG A 38 11.28 18.21 17.16
N LEU A 39 11.61 17.66 18.30
CA LEU A 39 12.03 18.40 19.50
C LEU A 39 13.52 18.19 19.74
N ASN A 40 14.16 19.19 20.33
CA ASN A 40 15.50 19.02 20.89
C ASN A 40 15.40 18.18 22.18
N PRO A 41 16.14 17.06 22.33
CA PRO A 41 16.05 16.18 23.50
C PRO A 41 16.29 16.90 24.85
N ALA A 42 17.16 17.93 24.90
CA ALA A 42 17.40 18.71 26.12
C ALA A 42 16.17 19.53 26.51
N GLU A 43 15.55 20.21 25.56
CA GLU A 43 14.32 20.98 25.77
C GLU A 43 13.12 20.09 26.09
N GLU A 44 13.06 18.89 25.50
CA GLU A 44 12.01 17.92 25.74
C GLU A 44 11.97 17.51 27.21
N LYS A 45 13.13 17.09 27.76
CA LYS A 45 13.25 16.68 29.15
C LYS A 45 12.89 17.79 30.14
N GLU A 46 13.28 19.04 29.86
CA GLU A 46 12.97 20.18 30.72
C GLU A 46 11.49 20.55 30.69
N LYS A 47 10.90 20.62 29.49
CA LYS A 47 9.52 21.11 29.31
C LYS A 47 8.46 20.12 29.79
N PHE A 48 8.71 18.80 29.70
CA PHE A 48 7.71 17.77 29.94
C PHE A 48 7.97 16.91 31.18
N SER A 49 8.93 17.26 32.02
CA SER A 49 9.30 16.50 33.24
C SER A 49 8.15 16.19 34.20
N SER A 50 7.07 16.98 34.17
CA SER A 50 5.89 16.83 35.02
C SER A 50 4.76 16.01 34.39
N TYR A 51 4.97 15.50 33.18
CA TYR A 51 3.97 14.77 32.40
C TYR A 51 4.55 13.44 31.91
N GLN A 52 3.66 12.45 31.65
CA GLN A 52 4.03 11.37 30.76
C GLN A 52 4.15 11.97 29.36
N HIS A 53 5.29 11.78 28.71
CA HIS A 53 5.56 12.40 27.42
C HIS A 53 5.92 11.37 26.37
N TYR A 54 5.31 11.51 25.18
CA TYR A 54 5.66 10.76 23.99
C TYR A 54 5.88 11.70 22.81
N SER A 55 6.95 11.48 22.06
CA SER A 55 7.36 12.35 20.97
C SER A 55 7.38 11.58 19.65
N ILE A 56 6.79 12.16 18.61
CA ILE A 56 6.81 11.67 17.23
C ILE A 56 7.52 12.74 16.39
N GLY A 57 8.72 12.42 15.93
CA GLY A 57 9.59 13.35 15.23
C GLY A 57 9.31 13.44 13.74
N VAL A 58 8.14 13.94 13.33
CA VAL A 58 7.70 14.08 11.92
C VAL A 58 7.51 15.55 11.55
N ASP A 59 7.74 15.88 10.28
CA ASP A 59 7.51 17.21 9.72
C ASP A 59 6.08 17.33 9.14
N ASP A 60 5.62 18.57 8.87
CA ASP A 60 4.27 18.82 8.34
C ASP A 60 4.32 18.93 6.81
N VAL A 61 4.66 17.82 6.16
CA VAL A 61 4.78 17.71 4.71
C VAL A 61 4.05 16.45 4.23
N ASP A 62 3.59 16.45 2.98
CA ASP A 62 2.69 15.41 2.45
C ASP A 62 3.37 14.06 2.30
N ASP A 63 4.70 14.05 2.17
CA ASP A 63 5.52 12.86 2.01
C ASP A 63 6.05 12.28 3.35
N GLU A 64 5.72 12.85 4.50
CA GLU A 64 6.11 12.29 5.80
C GLU A 64 5.23 11.09 6.17
N ASN A 65 5.82 10.04 6.76
CA ASN A 65 5.09 8.85 7.18
C ASN A 65 4.61 8.97 8.63
N LEU A 66 3.37 9.43 8.80
CA LEU A 66 2.71 9.51 10.10
C LEU A 66 1.93 8.22 10.44
N LEU A 67 1.52 7.45 9.43
CA LEU A 67 0.68 6.27 9.56
C LEU A 67 1.31 5.18 10.44
N GLU A 68 2.62 4.97 10.36
CA GLU A 68 3.32 3.97 11.16
C GLU A 68 3.27 4.28 12.66
N HIS A 69 3.09 5.54 13.02
CA HIS A 69 3.02 6.01 14.40
C HIS A 69 1.62 5.96 15.01
N PHE A 70 0.57 5.76 14.22
CA PHE A 70 -0.82 5.74 14.73
C PHE A 70 -1.01 4.72 15.86
N PRO A 71 -0.60 3.45 15.75
CA PRO A 71 -0.82 2.47 16.82
C PRO A 71 -0.19 2.87 18.15
N ALA A 72 1.07 3.33 18.12
CA ALA A 72 1.78 3.76 19.32
C ALA A 72 1.16 5.02 19.94
N ALA A 73 0.80 6.01 19.11
CA ALA A 73 0.12 7.22 19.53
C ALA A 73 -1.24 6.92 20.18
N ILE A 74 -2.03 6.03 19.59
CA ILE A 74 -3.34 5.61 20.09
C ILE A 74 -3.21 4.93 21.45
N LYS A 75 -2.26 4.00 21.58
CA LYS A 75 -1.97 3.33 22.87
C LYS A 75 -1.56 4.32 23.95
N PHE A 76 -0.72 5.31 23.59
CA PHE A 76 -0.31 6.35 24.52
C PHE A 76 -1.49 7.25 24.95
N ILE A 77 -2.33 7.67 24.00
CA ILE A 77 -3.55 8.44 24.32
C ILE A 77 -4.45 7.64 25.25
N GLN A 78 -4.69 6.37 24.93
CA GLN A 78 -5.57 5.51 25.73
C GLN A 78 -5.03 5.32 27.13
N SER A 79 -3.73 5.15 27.33
CA SER A 79 -3.13 5.01 28.67
C SER A 79 -3.37 6.24 29.56
N GLY A 80 -3.34 7.44 28.98
CA GLY A 80 -3.63 8.67 29.70
C GLY A 80 -5.11 8.77 30.14
N LEU A 81 -6.01 8.36 29.26
CA LEU A 81 -7.45 8.35 29.53
C LEU A 81 -7.83 7.28 30.57
N ASP A 82 -7.23 6.09 30.50
CA ASP A 82 -7.46 5.00 31.45
C ASP A 82 -6.96 5.39 32.86
N GLY A 83 -5.91 6.23 32.93
CA GLY A 83 -5.44 6.83 34.17
C GLY A 83 -6.36 7.94 34.74
N GLY A 84 -7.45 8.27 34.06
CA GLY A 84 -8.41 9.30 34.45
C GLY A 84 -7.97 10.73 34.16
N GLY A 85 -6.75 10.94 33.62
CA GLY A 85 -6.21 12.27 33.26
C GLY A 85 -6.60 12.74 31.87
N GLY A 86 -6.32 14.00 31.58
CA GLY A 86 -6.43 14.57 30.23
C GLY A 86 -5.17 14.30 29.41
N VAL A 87 -5.35 14.19 28.09
CA VAL A 87 -4.25 14.01 27.13
C VAL A 87 -4.17 15.21 26.18
N LEU A 88 -3.01 15.88 26.13
CA LEU A 88 -2.74 16.92 25.15
C LEU A 88 -1.99 16.32 23.96
N VAL A 89 -2.56 16.45 22.77
CA VAL A 89 -1.88 16.17 21.51
C VAL A 89 -1.55 17.49 20.82
N HIS A 90 -0.26 17.76 20.58
CA HIS A 90 0.14 19.03 19.98
C HIS A 90 1.20 18.85 18.89
N CYS A 91 1.24 19.79 17.97
CA CYS A 91 2.33 20.00 17.01
C CYS A 91 2.79 21.46 17.06
N ALA A 92 3.36 22.01 16.00
CA ALA A 92 3.75 23.41 15.97
C ALA A 92 2.54 24.35 16.09
N MET A 93 1.55 24.21 15.21
CA MET A 93 0.37 25.08 15.13
C MET A 93 -0.90 24.45 15.73
N GLY A 94 -0.92 23.14 15.90
CA GLY A 94 -2.14 22.42 16.28
C GLY A 94 -3.18 22.38 15.16
N LYS A 95 -2.72 22.30 13.90
CA LYS A 95 -3.54 22.35 12.69
C LYS A 95 -3.58 21.04 11.93
N SER A 96 -2.40 20.46 11.62
CA SER A 96 -2.28 19.29 10.73
C SER A 96 -1.86 18.03 11.50
N ARG A 97 -0.59 17.83 11.86
CA ARG A 97 -0.04 16.61 12.51
C ARG A 97 -0.83 16.17 13.75
N SER A 98 -1.03 17.09 14.69
CA SER A 98 -1.78 16.77 15.92
C SER A 98 -3.26 16.47 15.66
N ALA A 99 -3.86 17.13 14.68
CA ALA A 99 -5.23 16.84 14.25
C ALA A 99 -5.31 15.44 13.63
N ALA A 100 -4.33 15.06 12.78
CA ALA A 100 -4.28 13.72 12.17
C ALA A 100 -4.20 12.61 13.23
N ILE A 101 -3.37 12.76 14.26
CA ILE A 101 -3.32 11.79 15.38
C ILE A 101 -4.66 11.71 16.13
N CYS A 102 -5.31 12.84 16.40
CA CYS A 102 -6.61 12.84 17.07
C CYS A 102 -7.68 12.14 16.21
N ILE A 103 -7.67 12.37 14.90
CA ILE A 103 -8.57 11.69 13.95
C ILE A 103 -8.30 10.19 13.94
N ALA A 104 -7.04 9.77 13.85
CA ALA A 104 -6.67 8.35 13.89
C ALA A 104 -7.17 7.66 15.17
N TYR A 105 -7.07 8.33 16.33
CA TYR A 105 -7.62 7.84 17.59
C TYR A 105 -9.15 7.67 17.51
N LEU A 106 -9.88 8.66 17.00
CA LEU A 106 -11.35 8.60 16.89
C LEU A 106 -11.79 7.46 15.96
N LEU A 107 -11.10 7.27 14.81
CA LEU A 107 -11.35 6.17 13.88
C LEU A 107 -11.13 4.81 14.55
N HIS A 108 -10.03 4.68 15.29
CA HIS A 108 -9.70 3.43 15.97
C HIS A 108 -10.72 3.08 17.07
N ARG A 109 -11.25 4.09 17.79
CA ARG A 109 -12.25 3.87 18.84
C ARG A 109 -13.64 3.55 18.31
N GLN A 110 -13.94 3.95 17.07
CA GLN A 110 -15.24 3.75 16.43
C GLN A 110 -15.07 3.22 15.01
N PRO A 111 -14.47 2.01 14.84
CA PRO A 111 -14.19 1.46 13.53
C PRO A 111 -15.51 1.23 12.77
N GLY A 112 -15.55 1.72 11.53
CA GLY A 112 -16.72 1.62 10.65
C GLY A 112 -17.87 2.61 10.95
N ALA A 113 -17.88 3.28 12.11
CA ALA A 113 -18.87 4.31 12.42
C ALA A 113 -18.46 5.71 11.95
N LEU A 114 -17.15 5.98 11.92
CA LEU A 114 -16.58 7.24 11.46
C LEU A 114 -15.76 7.05 10.20
N THR A 115 -15.84 8.02 9.31
CA THR A 115 -14.89 8.21 8.21
C THR A 115 -13.85 9.27 8.60
N PRO A 116 -12.68 9.35 7.94
CA PRO A 116 -11.70 10.41 8.20
C PRO A 116 -12.30 11.82 8.13
N GLN A 117 -13.21 12.06 7.18
CA GLN A 117 -13.87 13.34 6.98
C GLN A 117 -14.84 13.64 8.13
N SER A 118 -15.62 12.67 8.59
CA SER A 118 -16.53 12.86 9.72
C SER A 118 -15.78 13.04 11.04
N ALA A 119 -14.69 12.31 11.26
CA ALA A 119 -13.82 12.50 12.42
C ALA A 119 -13.15 13.88 12.42
N LEU A 120 -12.70 14.37 11.24
CA LEU A 120 -12.19 15.74 11.09
C LEU A 120 -13.27 16.77 11.43
N ALA A 121 -14.51 16.56 10.99
CA ALA A 121 -15.62 17.45 11.31
C ALA A 121 -15.86 17.55 12.83
N LEU A 122 -15.81 16.42 13.56
CA LEU A 122 -15.89 16.41 15.02
C LEU A 122 -14.76 17.21 15.70
N VAL A 123 -13.53 17.06 15.23
CA VAL A 123 -12.40 17.85 15.75
C VAL A 123 -12.60 19.35 15.46
N ARG A 124 -13.13 19.70 14.30
CA ARG A 124 -13.40 21.08 13.89
C ARG A 124 -14.52 21.75 14.67
N GLU A 125 -15.43 20.99 15.29
CA GLU A 125 -16.47 21.59 16.18
C GLU A 125 -15.86 22.46 17.28
N THR A 126 -14.71 22.05 17.81
CA THR A 126 -14.03 22.75 18.91
C THR A 126 -12.77 23.47 18.46
N ARG A 127 -12.16 23.06 17.35
CA ARG A 127 -10.98 23.66 16.77
C ARG A 127 -11.11 23.81 15.26
N PRO A 128 -11.82 24.84 14.75
CA PRO A 128 -12.13 24.99 13.33
C PRO A 128 -10.93 25.05 12.39
N LEU A 129 -9.76 25.45 12.91
CA LEU A 129 -8.52 25.57 12.12
C LEU A 129 -7.84 24.21 11.83
N CYS A 130 -8.34 23.10 12.36
CA CYS A 130 -7.77 21.78 12.10
C CYS A 130 -7.92 21.42 10.62
N GLU A 131 -6.79 21.11 9.99
CA GLU A 131 -6.69 20.81 8.57
C GLU A 131 -5.41 19.99 8.36
N PRO A 132 -5.48 18.64 8.48
CA PRO A 132 -4.37 17.78 8.09
C PRO A 132 -4.00 18.04 6.63
N ASN A 133 -2.71 17.99 6.29
CA ASN A 133 -2.28 18.08 4.90
C ASN A 133 -2.83 16.90 4.07
N GLU A 134 -2.70 16.98 2.75
CA GLU A 134 -3.27 15.98 1.82
C GLU A 134 -2.67 14.59 2.05
N GLY A 135 -1.36 14.49 2.27
CA GLY A 135 -0.68 13.22 2.55
C GLY A 135 -1.14 12.57 3.85
N PHE A 136 -1.39 13.35 4.91
CA PHE A 136 -1.94 12.81 6.16
C PHE A 136 -3.40 12.41 6.01
N MET A 137 -4.19 13.12 5.20
CA MET A 137 -5.56 12.69 4.90
C MET A 137 -5.59 11.40 4.07
N GLU A 138 -4.67 11.21 3.12
CA GLU A 138 -4.50 9.94 2.40
C GLU A 138 -4.15 8.80 3.36
N GLN A 139 -3.23 9.02 4.28
CA GLN A 139 -2.83 8.04 5.30
C GLN A 139 -3.97 7.69 6.26
N LEU A 140 -4.80 8.66 6.64
CA LEU A 140 -6.01 8.41 7.44
C LEU A 140 -7.05 7.60 6.68
N ASN A 141 -7.25 7.86 5.39
CA ASN A 141 -8.12 7.06 4.54
C ASN A 141 -7.59 5.61 4.44
N LEU A 142 -6.29 5.44 4.22
CA LEU A 142 -5.67 4.13 4.18
C LEU A 142 -5.82 3.38 5.52
N TYR A 143 -5.61 4.06 6.65
CA TYR A 143 -5.80 3.48 7.98
C TYR A 143 -7.24 3.00 8.20
N HIS A 144 -8.21 3.81 7.77
CA HIS A 144 -9.63 3.46 7.81
C HIS A 144 -9.96 2.26 6.90
N GLU A 145 -9.46 2.22 5.67
CA GLU A 145 -9.61 1.10 4.73
C GLU A 145 -9.00 -0.20 5.26
N MET A 146 -7.92 -0.11 6.03
CA MET A 146 -7.30 -1.23 6.72
C MET A 146 -8.12 -1.75 7.89
N GLY A 147 -9.19 -1.06 8.29
CA GLY A 147 -10.02 -1.38 9.46
C GLY A 147 -9.42 -0.92 10.78
N CYS A 148 -8.56 0.09 10.76
CA CYS A 148 -7.91 0.70 11.93
C CYS A 148 -7.17 -0.32 12.82
N PRO A 149 -6.20 -1.08 12.27
CA PRO A 149 -5.53 -2.15 13.00
C PRO A 149 -4.63 -1.65 14.13
N ASP A 150 -4.40 -2.51 15.14
CA ASP A 150 -3.44 -2.29 16.22
C ASP A 150 -1.97 -2.39 15.77
N GLU A 151 -1.72 -2.96 14.60
CA GLU A 151 -0.41 -3.08 13.96
C GLU A 151 -0.55 -2.75 12.47
N VAL A 152 0.20 -1.75 12.03
CA VAL A 152 0.14 -1.22 10.67
C VAL A 152 1.23 -1.79 9.77
N THR A 153 2.45 -1.96 10.33
CA THR A 153 3.67 -2.23 9.55
C THR A 153 3.61 -3.54 8.76
N ASP A 154 2.88 -4.53 9.27
CA ASP A 154 2.70 -5.81 8.59
C ASP A 154 1.50 -5.88 7.65
N HIS A 155 0.67 -4.83 7.64
CA HIS A 155 -0.54 -4.83 6.82
C HIS A 155 -0.22 -4.75 5.32
N PRO A 156 -0.83 -5.59 4.45
CA PRO A 156 -0.52 -5.61 3.02
C PRO A 156 -0.75 -4.27 2.30
N SER A 157 -1.78 -3.52 2.70
CA SER A 157 -2.08 -2.22 2.11
C SER A 157 -1.03 -1.17 2.48
N TYR A 158 -0.52 -1.18 3.72
CA TYR A 158 0.57 -0.32 4.15
C TYR A 158 1.86 -0.62 3.38
N LYS A 159 2.22 -1.91 3.25
CA LYS A 159 3.40 -2.33 2.48
C LYS A 159 3.30 -1.91 1.01
N ARG A 160 2.11 -1.96 0.41
CA ARG A 160 1.89 -1.46 -0.97
C ARG A 160 2.01 0.05 -1.07
N TRP A 161 1.50 0.78 -0.08
CA TRP A 161 1.62 2.23 -0.02
C TRP A 161 3.08 2.68 0.12
N LEU A 162 3.86 2.04 1.00
CA LEU A 162 5.30 2.29 1.14
C LEU A 162 6.04 2.00 -0.19
N TYR A 163 5.78 0.84 -0.80
CA TYR A 163 6.38 0.49 -2.08
C TYR A 163 6.10 1.55 -3.16
N ARG A 164 4.87 2.04 -3.26
CA ARG A 164 4.52 3.09 -4.23
C ARG A 164 5.33 4.36 -3.99
N ARG A 165 5.46 4.78 -2.76
CA ARG A 165 6.25 5.96 -2.38
C ARG A 165 7.74 5.80 -2.68
N ASP A 166 8.31 4.65 -2.34
CA ASP A 166 9.73 4.35 -2.65
C ASP A 166 9.99 4.41 -4.15
N VAL A 167 9.05 3.91 -4.97
CA VAL A 167 9.13 3.99 -6.42
C VAL A 167 9.03 5.44 -6.91
N GLU A 168 8.07 6.21 -6.39
CA GLU A 168 7.88 7.62 -6.76
C GLU A 168 9.11 8.46 -6.41
N GLU A 169 9.70 8.26 -5.22
CA GLU A 169 10.90 8.93 -4.78
C GLU A 169 12.12 8.55 -5.66
N SER A 170 12.31 7.26 -5.91
CA SER A 170 13.41 6.78 -6.78
C SER A 170 13.31 7.36 -8.18
N VAL A 171 12.10 7.39 -8.74
CA VAL A 171 11.82 7.96 -10.06
C VAL A 171 12.04 9.47 -10.07
N ALA A 172 11.63 10.19 -9.02
CA ALA A 172 11.88 11.62 -8.90
C ALA A 172 13.38 11.95 -8.85
N CYS A 173 14.18 11.06 -8.25
CA CYS A 173 15.64 11.13 -8.26
C CYS A 173 16.29 10.64 -9.56
N GLY A 174 15.51 10.22 -10.57
CA GLY A 174 16.01 9.69 -11.84
C GLY A 174 16.66 8.32 -11.74
N ARG A 175 16.32 7.52 -10.73
CA ARG A 175 16.84 6.16 -10.51
C ARG A 175 15.72 5.12 -10.54
N ALA A 176 16.09 3.87 -10.82
CA ALA A 176 15.19 2.74 -10.58
C ALA A 176 15.11 2.44 -9.07
N PRO A 177 13.99 1.91 -8.57
CA PRO A 177 13.92 1.47 -7.18
C PRO A 177 14.88 0.32 -6.92
N GLU A 178 15.40 0.22 -5.69
CA GLU A 178 16.25 -0.90 -5.31
C GLU A 178 15.45 -2.21 -5.30
N LEU A 179 16.10 -3.33 -5.66
CA LEU A 179 15.45 -4.65 -5.68
C LEU A 179 14.77 -5.00 -4.36
N LYS A 180 15.38 -4.64 -3.22
CA LYS A 180 14.82 -4.90 -1.88
C LYS A 180 13.55 -4.11 -1.59
N SER A 181 13.37 -2.95 -2.25
CA SER A 181 12.18 -2.11 -2.11
C SER A 181 11.04 -2.58 -3.03
N VAL A 182 11.33 -3.36 -4.08
CA VAL A 182 10.31 -3.85 -5.01
C VAL A 182 9.57 -5.04 -4.44
N ARG A 183 8.27 -4.88 -4.27
CA ARG A 183 7.38 -5.93 -3.79
C ARG A 183 6.88 -6.78 -4.97
N PHE A 184 7.25 -8.06 -4.98
CA PHE A 184 6.71 -9.04 -5.91
C PHE A 184 5.44 -9.66 -5.32
N GLU A 185 4.30 -9.43 -5.98
CA GLU A 185 2.99 -9.79 -5.42
C GLU A 185 2.76 -11.31 -5.37
N ASP A 186 3.42 -12.10 -6.20
CA ASP A 186 3.33 -13.56 -6.22
C ASP A 186 4.18 -14.26 -5.13
N GLU A 187 5.05 -13.55 -4.43
CA GLU A 187 5.77 -14.03 -3.25
C GLU A 187 4.92 -13.95 -1.98
N GLN A 188 3.81 -13.20 -2.01
CA GLN A 188 2.96 -13.06 -0.84
C GLN A 188 2.00 -14.24 -0.73
N PRO A 189 1.76 -14.77 0.49
CA PRO A 189 0.73 -15.77 0.69
C PRO A 189 -0.60 -15.19 0.19
N VAL A 190 -1.16 -15.81 -0.82
CA VAL A 190 -2.49 -15.44 -1.35
C VAL A 190 -3.47 -15.61 -0.20
N ARG A 191 -3.85 -14.50 0.47
CA ARG A 191 -5.07 -14.52 1.28
C ARG A 191 -6.19 -14.69 0.26
N SER A 192 -6.63 -15.93 0.11
CA SER A 192 -7.80 -16.30 -0.65
C SER A 192 -9.02 -15.60 -0.03
N LYS A 193 -9.27 -14.35 -0.43
CA LYS A 193 -10.66 -13.95 -0.58
C LYS A 193 -11.15 -14.89 -1.68
N GLU A 194 -12.05 -15.77 -1.31
CA GLU A 194 -12.65 -16.81 -2.13
C GLU A 194 -12.90 -16.27 -3.54
N ALA A 195 -12.03 -16.66 -4.46
CA ALA A 195 -12.27 -16.41 -5.87
C ALA A 195 -13.38 -17.35 -6.34
N THR A 196 -14.57 -17.11 -5.83
CA THR A 196 -15.80 -17.69 -6.42
C THR A 196 -16.07 -16.91 -7.69
N GLY A 197 -15.58 -17.43 -8.81
CA GLY A 197 -15.85 -16.78 -10.08
C GLY A 197 -14.87 -17.12 -11.20
N ARG A 198 -15.00 -16.38 -12.25
CA ARG A 198 -14.15 -16.44 -13.44
C ARG A 198 -12.81 -15.77 -13.16
N THR A 199 -11.71 -16.46 -13.40
CA THR A 199 -10.34 -15.92 -13.35
C THR A 199 -9.83 -15.77 -14.76
N VAL A 200 -9.14 -14.67 -15.04
CA VAL A 200 -8.43 -14.46 -16.30
C VAL A 200 -7.01 -14.98 -16.16
N GLU A 201 -6.55 -15.80 -17.08
CA GLU A 201 -5.16 -16.20 -17.25
C GLU A 201 -4.56 -15.51 -18.47
N ILE A 202 -3.37 -14.93 -18.29
CA ILE A 202 -2.59 -14.31 -19.35
C ILE A 202 -1.41 -15.22 -19.67
N LYS A 203 -1.28 -15.61 -20.93
CA LYS A 203 -0.25 -16.54 -21.42
C LYS A 203 0.57 -15.91 -22.54
N CYS A 204 1.85 -16.27 -22.62
CA CYS A 204 2.68 -15.92 -23.76
C CYS A 204 2.09 -16.51 -25.04
N ARG A 205 1.86 -15.69 -26.06
CA ARG A 205 1.28 -16.13 -27.33
C ARG A 205 2.13 -17.17 -28.06
N LYS A 206 3.46 -17.09 -27.92
CA LYS A 206 4.40 -17.96 -28.64
C LYS A 206 4.50 -19.35 -28.01
N CYS A 207 4.66 -19.46 -26.69
CA CYS A 207 4.93 -20.74 -26.01
C CYS A 207 3.86 -21.17 -25.01
N ARG A 208 2.83 -20.36 -24.81
CA ARG A 208 1.69 -20.62 -23.89
C ARG A 208 2.05 -20.64 -22.40
N THR A 209 3.28 -20.27 -22.04
CA THR A 209 3.68 -20.14 -20.65
C THR A 209 2.78 -19.10 -19.96
N LYS A 210 2.28 -19.42 -18.76
CA LYS A 210 1.47 -18.54 -17.94
C LYS A 210 2.34 -17.38 -17.43
N LEU A 211 1.86 -16.14 -17.60
CA LEU A 211 2.54 -14.92 -17.22
C LEU A 211 1.89 -14.27 -16.01
N ALA A 212 0.56 -14.22 -15.95
CA ALA A 212 -0.19 -13.60 -14.86
C ALA A 212 -1.63 -14.13 -14.77
N THR A 213 -2.33 -13.75 -13.69
CA THR A 213 -3.77 -13.98 -13.47
C THR A 213 -4.45 -12.69 -13.02
N SER A 214 -5.80 -12.68 -13.01
CA SER A 214 -6.62 -11.51 -12.65
C SER A 214 -6.15 -10.73 -11.41
N PRO A 215 -5.79 -11.36 -10.28
CA PRO A 215 -5.40 -10.63 -9.06
C PRO A 215 -4.19 -9.71 -9.23
N PHE A 216 -3.37 -9.96 -10.24
CA PHE A 216 -2.14 -9.19 -10.49
C PHE A 216 -2.32 -8.09 -11.54
N ILE A 217 -3.54 -7.94 -12.12
CA ILE A 217 -3.83 -6.91 -13.11
C ILE A 217 -4.12 -5.59 -12.38
N ILE A 218 -3.43 -4.53 -12.80
CA ILE A 218 -3.69 -3.16 -12.34
C ILE A 218 -4.75 -2.55 -13.26
N PRO A 219 -5.96 -2.26 -12.74
CA PRO A 219 -6.93 -1.50 -13.49
C PRO A 219 -6.42 -0.07 -13.71
N HIS A 220 -6.65 0.48 -14.86
CA HIS A 220 -6.37 1.89 -15.14
C HIS A 220 -7.56 2.51 -15.87
N GLU A 221 -7.87 3.76 -15.50
CA GLU A 221 -8.99 4.48 -16.07
C GLU A 221 -8.63 5.06 -17.43
N GLU A 222 -9.60 5.03 -18.33
CA GLU A 222 -9.52 5.79 -19.59
C GLU A 222 -9.65 7.28 -19.26
N GLU A 223 -8.70 8.08 -19.72
CA GLU A 223 -8.81 9.53 -19.65
C GLU A 223 -9.96 9.96 -20.55
N LYS A 224 -11.12 10.28 -19.96
CA LYS A 224 -12.28 10.79 -20.68
C LYS A 224 -11.93 12.15 -21.26
N GLN A 225 -11.32 12.16 -22.45
CA GLN A 225 -11.14 13.39 -23.19
C GLN A 225 -12.53 13.85 -23.67
N ASN A 226 -12.99 14.97 -23.12
CA ASN A 226 -14.14 15.74 -23.59
C ASN A 226 -13.90 16.34 -24.99
N THR A 227 -13.57 15.51 -25.95
CA THR A 227 -13.49 15.94 -27.36
C THR A 227 -14.48 15.13 -28.19
N ALA A 228 -15.47 15.84 -28.70
CA ALA A 228 -16.60 15.34 -29.46
C ALA A 228 -16.27 14.70 -30.83
N LYS A 229 -15.09 14.11 -31.00
CA LYS A 229 -14.67 13.39 -32.23
C LYS A 229 -13.69 12.25 -31.91
N SER A 230 -14.13 11.19 -31.27
CA SER A 230 -13.50 9.88 -31.45
C SER A 230 -14.55 8.79 -31.31
N SER A 231 -15.07 8.35 -32.42
CA SER A 231 -15.74 7.07 -32.58
C SER A 231 -14.69 5.99 -32.43
N ALA A 232 -14.96 5.06 -31.56
CA ALA A 232 -14.28 3.83 -31.21
C ALA A 232 -13.58 3.91 -29.86
N THR A 233 -14.09 3.15 -28.89
CA THR A 233 -13.40 2.68 -27.68
C THR A 233 -12.03 2.14 -28.10
N ALA A 234 -10.98 2.95 -27.92
CA ALA A 234 -9.63 2.53 -28.22
C ALA A 234 -9.26 1.43 -27.22
N ASP A 235 -9.31 0.20 -27.68
CA ASP A 235 -8.92 -0.98 -26.89
C ASP A 235 -7.52 -0.75 -26.32
N CYS A 236 -7.38 -0.84 -24.98
CA CYS A 236 -6.09 -0.69 -24.33
C CYS A 236 -5.08 -1.66 -24.95
N GLY A 237 -3.98 -1.13 -25.51
CA GLY A 237 -2.93 -1.96 -26.12
C GLY A 237 -2.06 -2.70 -25.11
N HIS A 238 -2.16 -2.36 -23.82
CA HIS A 238 -1.38 -2.93 -22.73
C HIS A 238 -2.26 -3.43 -21.61
N ILE A 239 -1.78 -4.45 -20.90
CA ILE A 239 -2.30 -4.94 -19.63
C ILE A 239 -1.23 -4.66 -18.60
N PHE A 240 -1.50 -3.76 -17.66
CA PHE A 240 -0.57 -3.43 -16.59
C PHE A 240 -0.68 -4.41 -15.44
N LEU A 241 0.45 -4.78 -14.87
CA LEU A 241 0.58 -5.78 -13.82
C LEU A 241 1.37 -5.23 -12.65
N HIS A 242 1.07 -5.75 -11.47
CA HIS A 242 1.99 -5.67 -10.34
C HIS A 242 3.29 -6.42 -10.66
N PRO A 243 4.44 -6.05 -10.08
CA PRO A 243 5.68 -6.81 -10.24
C PRO A 243 5.47 -8.27 -9.84
N LEU A 244 5.94 -9.20 -10.67
CA LEU A 244 5.93 -10.64 -10.43
C LEU A 244 7.36 -11.19 -10.49
N THR A 245 7.65 -12.24 -9.75
CA THR A 245 8.99 -12.82 -9.59
C THR A 245 9.67 -13.15 -10.92
N TRP A 246 8.92 -13.63 -11.91
CA TRP A 246 9.46 -13.93 -13.23
C TRP A 246 9.98 -12.70 -13.99
N MET A 247 9.57 -11.50 -13.62
CA MET A 247 10.00 -10.23 -14.24
C MET A 247 11.35 -9.77 -13.69
N ARG A 248 11.79 -10.30 -12.53
CA ARG A 248 13.01 -9.89 -11.83
C ARG A 248 14.25 -9.79 -12.73
N PRO A 249 14.56 -10.77 -13.61
CA PRO A 249 15.72 -10.65 -14.50
C PRO A 249 15.64 -9.52 -15.54
N SER A 250 14.41 -9.12 -15.90
CA SER A 250 14.19 -8.00 -16.82
C SER A 250 14.24 -6.64 -16.10
N LEU A 251 13.74 -6.57 -14.86
CA LEU A 251 13.70 -5.36 -14.04
C LEU A 251 15.06 -5.03 -13.44
N PHE A 252 15.81 -6.08 -13.07
CA PHE A 252 17.11 -6.01 -12.39
C PHE A 252 18.10 -6.98 -13.07
N PRO A 253 18.66 -6.64 -14.23
CA PRO A 253 19.67 -7.47 -14.88
C PRO A 253 20.90 -7.56 -13.97
N SER A 254 21.26 -8.80 -13.55
CA SER A 254 22.47 -9.03 -12.77
C SER A 254 23.69 -8.73 -13.64
N GLU A 255 24.79 -8.28 -13.04
CA GLU A 255 26.07 -7.87 -13.65
C GLU A 255 26.79 -8.94 -14.50
N GLY A 256 26.18 -10.09 -14.78
CA GLY A 256 26.79 -11.21 -15.49
C GLY A 256 26.35 -11.42 -16.93
N GLY A 257 25.52 -10.56 -17.50
CA GLY A 257 24.99 -10.70 -18.87
C GLY A 257 25.14 -9.42 -19.67
N ALA A 258 26.34 -9.13 -20.09
CA ALA A 258 26.62 -8.07 -21.09
C ALA A 258 26.10 -8.49 -22.48
N ASP A 259 24.79 -8.36 -22.72
CA ASP A 259 24.28 -8.23 -24.08
C ASP A 259 24.29 -6.75 -24.46
N THR A 260 25.38 -6.40 -25.10
CA THR A 260 25.69 -5.13 -25.77
C THR A 260 24.68 -4.87 -26.88
N ASN A 261 23.60 -4.19 -26.63
CA ASN A 261 22.83 -3.40 -27.60
C ASN A 261 21.75 -2.56 -26.91
N THR A 262 22.16 -1.67 -26.04
CA THR A 262 21.34 -0.50 -25.68
C THR A 262 22.24 0.72 -25.77
N ASP A 263 21.87 1.58 -26.68
CA ASP A 263 22.39 2.93 -26.85
C ASP A 263 22.06 3.73 -25.57
N THR A 264 22.94 3.60 -24.56
CA THR A 264 22.87 4.37 -23.31
C THR A 264 24.00 5.37 -23.28
N THR A 265 23.69 6.52 -23.83
CA THR A 265 24.47 7.75 -23.64
C THR A 265 24.27 8.26 -22.19
N TYR A 266 25.42 8.46 -21.52
CA TYR A 266 25.66 9.20 -20.27
C TYR A 266 25.45 8.49 -18.93
N GLY A 267 26.54 8.06 -18.33
CA GLY A 267 26.78 8.21 -16.87
C GLY A 267 26.09 7.24 -15.91
N ALA A 268 25.66 6.06 -16.34
CA ALA A 268 25.12 5.06 -15.41
C ALA A 268 26.26 4.40 -14.60
N HIS A 269 26.16 4.46 -13.28
CA HIS A 269 26.95 3.63 -12.38
C HIS A 269 26.62 2.15 -12.66
N PRO A 270 27.60 1.23 -12.57
CA PRO A 270 27.37 -0.20 -12.85
C PRO A 270 26.33 -0.88 -11.94
N ASP A 271 25.92 -0.24 -10.86
CA ASP A 271 24.97 -0.76 -9.89
C ASP A 271 23.51 -0.29 -10.10
N ASP A 272 23.25 0.55 -11.10
CA ASP A 272 21.91 1.12 -11.30
C ASP A 272 21.05 0.24 -12.21
N ALA A 273 19.93 -0.27 -11.69
CA ALA A 273 18.92 -0.96 -12.48
C ALA A 273 18.33 0.00 -13.55
N PRO A 274 17.92 -0.51 -14.73
CA PRO A 274 17.42 0.34 -15.80
C PRO A 274 16.07 0.96 -15.45
N LEU A 275 15.89 2.25 -15.76
CA LEU A 275 14.62 2.98 -15.57
C LEU A 275 13.49 2.45 -16.45
N SER A 276 13.80 1.84 -17.57
CA SER A 276 12.84 1.25 -18.49
C SER A 276 13.49 0.12 -19.31
N GLY A 277 12.66 -0.81 -19.78
CA GLY A 277 13.18 -1.92 -20.56
C GLY A 277 12.10 -2.82 -21.13
N ARG A 278 12.54 -3.95 -21.67
CA ARG A 278 11.64 -4.98 -22.24
C ARG A 278 11.38 -6.07 -21.23
N LEU A 279 10.15 -6.61 -21.24
CA LEU A 279 9.80 -7.81 -20.50
C LEU A 279 9.90 -9.02 -21.41
N THR A 280 10.71 -9.99 -21.02
CA THR A 280 10.92 -11.24 -21.76
C THR A 280 10.13 -12.39 -21.13
N CYS A 281 9.67 -13.32 -21.97
CA CYS A 281 8.98 -14.51 -21.51
C CYS A 281 9.88 -15.33 -20.57
N PRO A 282 9.40 -15.79 -19.40
CA PRO A 282 10.21 -16.53 -18.44
C PRO A 282 10.62 -17.92 -18.89
N ASN A 283 10.02 -18.44 -19.97
CA ASN A 283 10.44 -19.69 -20.56
C ASN A 283 11.79 -19.51 -21.28
N PRO A 284 12.87 -20.17 -20.82
CA PRO A 284 14.23 -19.95 -21.35
C PRO A 284 14.36 -20.33 -22.83
N ILE A 285 13.56 -21.29 -23.31
CA ILE A 285 13.55 -21.68 -24.73
C ILE A 285 12.81 -20.63 -25.58
N CYS A 286 11.88 -19.89 -24.99
CA CYS A 286 11.06 -18.90 -25.70
C CYS A 286 11.72 -17.54 -25.81
N GLY A 287 12.09 -16.94 -24.68
CA GLY A 287 12.76 -15.63 -24.55
C GLY A 287 12.10 -14.48 -25.33
N SER A 288 10.87 -14.65 -25.82
CA SER A 288 10.21 -13.64 -26.65
C SER A 288 9.85 -12.41 -25.83
N ASN A 289 9.96 -11.24 -26.43
CA ASN A 289 9.47 -10.00 -25.81
C ASN A 289 7.95 -10.05 -25.67
N VAL A 290 7.45 -9.98 -24.43
CA VAL A 290 6.00 -10.03 -24.12
C VAL A 290 5.47 -8.65 -23.69
N GLY A 291 6.35 -7.68 -23.41
CA GLY A 291 5.95 -6.36 -22.96
C GLY A 291 7.11 -5.43 -22.69
N LYS A 292 6.84 -4.39 -21.93
CA LYS A 292 7.82 -3.38 -21.51
C LYS A 292 7.52 -2.89 -20.11
N PHE A 293 8.52 -2.34 -19.46
CA PHE A 293 8.36 -1.63 -18.19
C PHE A 293 8.99 -0.25 -18.26
N ALA A 294 8.50 0.65 -17.44
CA ALA A 294 9.10 1.94 -17.14
C ALA A 294 8.70 2.36 -15.73
N TRP A 295 9.68 2.55 -14.88
CA TRP A 295 9.44 3.00 -13.51
C TRP A 295 8.83 4.39 -13.48
N GLN A 296 9.21 5.26 -14.40
CA GLN A 296 8.66 6.62 -14.57
C GLN A 296 7.20 6.65 -15.07
N GLY A 297 6.67 5.50 -15.44
CA GLY A 297 5.34 5.37 -16.01
C GLY A 297 5.29 5.28 -17.52
N LEU A 298 4.14 4.85 -18.02
CA LEU A 298 3.85 4.76 -19.46
C LEU A 298 2.42 5.23 -19.72
N ARG A 299 2.25 5.92 -20.83
CA ARG A 299 0.94 6.24 -21.36
C ARG A 299 0.36 5.06 -22.12
N CYS A 300 -0.83 4.61 -21.74
CA CYS A 300 -1.58 3.60 -22.47
C CYS A 300 -2.18 4.17 -23.76
N SER A 301 -2.53 3.32 -24.72
CA SER A 301 -3.26 3.74 -25.93
C SER A 301 -4.63 4.35 -25.65
N CYS A 302 -5.25 4.04 -24.49
CA CYS A 302 -6.48 4.67 -24.01
C CYS A 302 -6.29 6.09 -23.44
N GLY A 303 -5.05 6.59 -23.37
CA GLY A 303 -4.71 7.90 -22.81
C GLY A 303 -4.28 7.85 -21.33
N GLY A 304 -4.70 6.84 -20.57
CA GLY A 304 -4.37 6.70 -19.16
C GLY A 304 -2.87 6.58 -18.89
N TRP A 305 -2.40 7.26 -17.85
CA TRP A 305 -1.01 7.20 -17.38
C TRP A 305 -0.90 6.24 -16.19
N VAL A 306 0.05 5.33 -16.22
CA VAL A 306 0.26 4.33 -15.16
C VAL A 306 1.68 4.42 -14.63
N VAL A 307 1.84 4.53 -13.32
CA VAL A 307 3.14 4.60 -12.60
C VAL A 307 3.09 3.67 -11.39
N PRO A 308 4.11 2.83 -11.17
CA PRO A 308 5.06 2.33 -12.17
C PRO A 308 4.34 1.52 -13.26
N ALA A 309 4.85 1.58 -14.47
CA ALA A 309 4.24 0.86 -15.58
C ALA A 309 5.01 -0.42 -15.88
N ILE A 310 4.39 -1.55 -15.62
CA ILE A 310 4.87 -2.88 -16.01
C ILE A 310 3.77 -3.49 -16.87
N GLY A 311 3.93 -3.38 -18.21
CA GLY A 311 2.84 -3.65 -19.15
C GLY A 311 3.13 -4.79 -20.12
N LEU A 312 2.23 -5.78 -20.17
CA LEU A 312 2.21 -6.76 -21.25
C LEU A 312 1.52 -6.18 -22.49
N THR A 313 2.08 -6.39 -23.65
CA THR A 313 1.46 -5.97 -24.91
C THR A 313 0.38 -6.98 -25.32
N LYS A 314 -0.89 -6.55 -25.44
CA LYS A 314 -2.03 -7.44 -25.79
C LYS A 314 -1.77 -8.27 -27.06
N ALA A 315 -1.11 -7.71 -28.06
CA ALA A 315 -0.78 -8.42 -29.29
C ALA A 315 0.22 -9.59 -29.12
N ARG A 316 0.90 -9.68 -27.97
CA ARG A 316 1.94 -10.69 -27.67
C ARG A 316 1.52 -11.72 -26.64
N VAL A 317 0.32 -11.59 -26.10
CA VAL A 317 -0.24 -12.48 -25.09
C VAL A 317 -1.61 -12.98 -25.52
N ASP A 318 -2.03 -14.11 -24.98
CA ASP A 318 -3.38 -14.63 -25.08
C ASP A 318 -4.05 -14.52 -23.71
N ILE A 319 -5.28 -14.04 -23.70
CA ILE A 319 -6.11 -13.86 -22.51
C ILE A 319 -7.18 -14.94 -22.55
N ALA A 320 -7.26 -15.77 -21.53
CA ALA A 320 -8.25 -16.84 -21.41
C ALA A 320 -9.02 -16.70 -20.09
N GLU A 321 -10.35 -16.73 -20.15
CA GLU A 321 -11.19 -16.87 -18.97
C GLU A 321 -11.18 -18.35 -18.52
N VAL A 322 -10.86 -18.58 -17.24
CA VAL A 322 -10.84 -19.90 -16.61
C VAL A 322 -11.84 -19.91 -15.46
N ASN A 323 -12.78 -20.86 -15.49
CA ASN A 323 -13.69 -21.09 -14.38
C ASN A 323 -12.97 -21.92 -13.31
N ILE A 324 -12.80 -21.41 -12.11
CA ILE A 324 -12.16 -22.10 -10.98
C ILE A 324 -12.98 -23.31 -10.49
N ALA A 325 -14.26 -23.37 -10.81
CA ALA A 325 -15.17 -24.43 -10.37
C ALA A 325 -15.01 -25.79 -11.08
N GLN A 326 -14.13 -25.91 -12.06
CA GLN A 326 -13.85 -27.21 -12.72
C GLN A 326 -12.40 -27.60 -12.43
N GLY A 327 -12.22 -28.51 -11.46
CA GLY A 327 -10.99 -29.27 -11.33
C GLY A 327 -10.57 -29.89 -12.67
N PRO A 328 -9.31 -30.37 -12.80
CA PRO A 328 -8.79 -30.85 -14.07
C PRO A 328 -9.78 -31.82 -14.68
N ARG A 329 -10.32 -31.48 -15.86
CA ARG A 329 -11.18 -32.41 -16.63
C ARG A 329 -10.33 -33.62 -16.97
N VAL A 330 -10.56 -34.71 -16.25
CA VAL A 330 -10.05 -36.00 -16.65
C VAL A 330 -10.73 -36.30 -17.99
N ASN A 331 -9.94 -36.36 -19.04
CA ASN A 331 -10.41 -36.62 -20.39
C ASN A 331 -11.03 -38.04 -20.43
N PRO A 332 -12.34 -38.24 -20.61
CA PRO A 332 -12.94 -39.56 -20.53
C PRO A 332 -12.54 -40.51 -21.69
N ALA A 333 -11.62 -40.08 -22.55
CA ALA A 333 -11.17 -40.82 -23.72
C ALA A 333 -9.93 -41.70 -23.51
N ILE A 334 -9.35 -41.76 -22.31
CA ILE A 334 -8.27 -42.72 -22.02
C ILE A 334 -8.94 -44.01 -21.55
N ARG A 335 -9.28 -44.90 -22.50
CA ARG A 335 -9.62 -46.31 -22.20
C ARG A 335 -8.34 -46.99 -21.69
N LEU A 336 -8.31 -47.32 -20.39
CA LEU A 336 -7.31 -48.22 -19.84
C LEU A 336 -7.44 -49.60 -20.50
N PRO A 337 -6.33 -50.26 -20.81
CA PRO A 337 -6.39 -51.65 -21.36
C PRO A 337 -7.09 -52.56 -20.36
N PRO A 338 -7.86 -53.57 -20.84
CA PRO A 338 -8.58 -54.49 -19.98
C PRO A 338 -7.56 -55.36 -19.22
N GLY A 339 -7.39 -55.14 -17.92
CA GLY A 339 -6.52 -55.96 -17.09
C GLY A 339 -6.15 -55.38 -15.71
N MET A 340 -6.36 -54.11 -15.43
CA MET A 340 -6.08 -53.53 -14.12
C MET A 340 -7.36 -53.15 -13.37
N ARG A 341 -7.91 -54.07 -12.60
CA ARG A 341 -8.94 -53.75 -11.61
C ARG A 341 -8.24 -53.21 -10.35
N ALA A 342 -8.55 -51.99 -9.96
CA ALA A 342 -8.19 -51.47 -8.63
C ALA A 342 -8.97 -52.26 -7.56
N THR A 343 -8.28 -52.98 -6.70
CA THR A 343 -8.86 -53.58 -5.52
C THR A 343 -9.14 -52.48 -4.48
N ALA A 344 -10.42 -52.20 -4.29
CA ALA A 344 -10.87 -51.39 -3.15
C ALA A 344 -10.67 -52.22 -1.87
N ALA A 345 -9.82 -51.75 -0.99
CA ALA A 345 -9.71 -52.27 0.37
C ALA A 345 -10.91 -51.75 1.20
N ASN A 346 -11.87 -52.64 1.41
CA ASN A 346 -12.85 -52.51 2.47
C ASN A 346 -12.16 -52.92 3.78
N ASP A 347 -11.98 -51.99 4.70
CA ASP A 347 -11.66 -52.29 6.07
C ASP A 347 -12.86 -51.97 6.96
N SER A 348 -13.67 -52.98 7.18
CA SER A 348 -14.71 -53.03 8.19
C SER A 348 -14.22 -53.88 9.36
N GLY A 349 -13.53 -53.30 10.30
CA GLY A 349 -13.10 -53.92 11.57
C GLY A 349 -14.02 -53.62 12.72
N ARG A 350 -15.03 -54.47 12.95
CA ARG A 350 -15.65 -54.61 14.28
C ARG A 350 -14.66 -55.36 15.20
N GLY A 351 -14.59 -54.94 16.44
CA GLY A 351 -13.89 -55.68 17.47
C GLY A 351 -14.21 -55.16 18.86
N ASN A 352 -15.10 -55.84 19.55
CA ASN A 352 -15.32 -55.77 21.03
C ASN A 352 -14.05 -56.16 21.80
N LEU A 353 -13.72 -55.49 22.84
CA LEU A 353 -13.63 -55.85 24.26
C LEU A 353 -12.96 -54.72 25.03
#